data_c1e6f15cf2930a581cf5b1e309176296
#
_entry.id   c1e6f15cf2930a581cf5b1e309176296
#
_cell.length_a   1.000
_cell.length_b   1.000
_cell.length_c   1.000
_cell.angle_alpha   90.00
_cell.angle_beta   90.00
_cell.angle_gamma   90.00
#
_symmetry.space_group_name_H-M   'P 1'
#
loop_
_entity.id
_entity.type
_entity.pdbx_description
1 polymer ?
#
loop_
_entity_poly.entity_id
_entity_poly.type
_entity_poly.pdbx_seq_one_letter_code
_entity_poly.pdbx_strand_id
1 'polypeptide(L)'
;MRNFFLIPIFATLMLLFVSNDGNAQAKKASTIQVIQFHSEHRCMTCNKIEELARVALKKYPAIPFSLVNADDKKNEKQCTQFQAYGSSLFLYNTKTKKIKNLTEMAFMNAGDQDKFIKEFNKNLDTFLKS
;
A
#
# COMPACT_ATOMS: atom_id res chain seq x y z
N MET A 1 30.51 -26.89 -73.08
CA MET A 1 29.15 -26.53 -72.76
C MET A 1 28.68 -27.34 -71.59
N ARG A 2 28.88 -26.88 -70.41
CA ARG A 2 28.23 -27.48 -69.20
C ARG A 2 28.12 -26.41 -68.16
N ASN A 3 26.86 -25.93 -68.01
CA ASN A 3 26.52 -24.94 -67.03
C ASN A 3 26.50 -25.58 -65.64
N PHE A 4 27.45 -25.18 -64.79
CA PHE A 4 27.40 -25.48 -63.38
C PHE A 4 26.49 -24.45 -62.71
N PHE A 5 25.28 -24.87 -62.35
CA PHE A 5 24.41 -24.11 -61.47
C PHE A 5 24.89 -24.26 -60.03
N LEU A 6 25.58 -23.24 -59.57
CA LEU A 6 25.88 -23.10 -58.13
C LEU A 6 24.63 -22.55 -57.41
N ILE A 7 23.99 -23.39 -56.66
CA ILE A 7 22.89 -23.00 -55.75
C ILE A 7 23.51 -22.45 -54.49
N PRO A 8 23.33 -21.21 -54.10
CA PRO A 8 23.72 -20.73 -52.80
C PRO A 8 22.69 -21.20 -51.76
N ILE A 9 23.18 -22.01 -50.85
CA ILE A 9 22.44 -22.41 -49.65
C ILE A 9 22.31 -21.15 -48.76
N PHE A 10 21.14 -20.51 -48.83
CA PHE A 10 20.78 -19.48 -47.87
C PHE A 10 20.43 -20.15 -46.52
N ALA A 11 21.43 -20.18 -45.65
CA ALA A 11 21.21 -20.54 -44.25
C ALA A 11 20.40 -19.44 -43.57
N THR A 12 19.10 -19.63 -43.54
CA THR A 12 18.19 -18.75 -42.78
C THR A 12 18.44 -19.01 -41.31
N LEU A 13 19.27 -18.19 -40.69
CA LEU A 13 19.44 -18.16 -39.24
C LEU A 13 18.16 -17.55 -38.63
N MET A 14 17.26 -18.42 -38.26
CA MET A 14 16.02 -18.06 -37.57
C MET A 14 16.37 -17.68 -36.13
N LEU A 15 16.59 -16.38 -35.90
CA LEU A 15 16.69 -15.80 -34.56
C LEU A 15 15.36 -15.99 -33.86
N LEU A 16 15.29 -16.99 -32.99
CA LEU A 16 14.23 -17.14 -32.02
C LEU A 16 14.35 -15.99 -31.03
N PHE A 17 13.60 -14.92 -31.28
CA PHE A 17 13.30 -13.95 -30.25
C PHE A 17 12.44 -14.65 -29.21
N VAL A 18 13.09 -15.16 -28.17
CA VAL A 18 12.41 -15.50 -26.93
C VAL A 18 11.94 -14.17 -26.36
N SER A 19 10.70 -13.81 -26.67
CA SER A 19 10.01 -12.75 -25.96
C SER A 19 9.85 -13.25 -24.53
N ASN A 20 10.75 -12.77 -23.67
CA ASN A 20 10.59 -12.91 -22.25
C ASN A 20 9.43 -11.97 -21.88
N ASP A 21 8.20 -12.43 -22.04
CA ASP A 21 7.04 -11.81 -21.44
C ASP A 21 7.23 -11.91 -19.93
N GLY A 22 8.07 -11.03 -19.42
CA GLY A 22 8.09 -10.73 -18.00
C GLY A 22 6.67 -10.35 -17.63
N ASN A 23 5.99 -11.29 -17.00
CA ASN A 23 4.67 -11.09 -16.41
C ASN A 23 4.82 -10.06 -15.29
N ALA A 24 4.97 -8.79 -15.68
CA ALA A 24 4.76 -7.66 -14.81
C ALA A 24 3.26 -7.64 -14.53
N GLN A 25 2.83 -8.50 -13.59
CA GLN A 25 1.54 -8.31 -12.93
C GLN A 25 1.58 -6.90 -12.36
N ALA A 26 0.97 -5.97 -13.07
CA ALA A 26 0.68 -4.66 -12.54
C ALA A 26 -0.05 -4.91 -11.21
N LYS A 27 0.63 -4.67 -10.08
CA LYS A 27 0.02 -4.75 -8.75
C LYS A 27 -1.20 -3.85 -8.82
N LYS A 28 -2.39 -4.47 -8.85
CA LYS A 28 -3.65 -3.73 -8.83
C LYS A 28 -3.60 -2.82 -7.61
N ALA A 29 -3.56 -1.51 -7.82
CA ALA A 29 -3.51 -0.55 -6.74
C ALA A 29 -4.70 -0.79 -5.81
N SER A 30 -4.43 -0.93 -4.51
CA SER A 30 -5.49 -1.09 -3.53
C SER A 30 -6.36 0.15 -3.49
N THR A 31 -7.67 -0.05 -3.41
CA THR A 31 -8.61 1.04 -3.12
C THR A 31 -8.64 1.41 -1.64
N ILE A 32 -8.01 0.59 -0.80
CA ILE A 32 -7.91 0.82 0.63
C ILE A 32 -6.56 1.46 0.95
N GLN A 33 -6.58 2.42 1.85
CA GLN A 33 -5.40 3.11 2.39
C GLN A 33 -5.48 3.10 3.92
N VAL A 34 -4.31 3.05 4.55
CA VAL A 34 -4.15 3.31 5.97
C VAL A 34 -3.52 4.69 6.12
N ILE A 35 -4.15 5.56 6.89
CA ILE A 35 -3.70 6.94 7.07
C ILE A 35 -3.53 7.21 8.55
N GLN A 36 -2.33 7.62 8.94
CA GLN A 36 -2.06 8.12 10.28
C GLN A 36 -1.86 9.64 10.23
N PHE A 37 -2.69 10.35 10.98
CA PHE A 37 -2.46 11.77 11.25
C PHE A 37 -1.59 11.93 12.49
N HIS A 38 -0.76 12.92 12.50
CA HIS A 38 0.10 13.27 13.63
C HIS A 38 0.25 14.78 13.73
N SER A 39 0.53 15.28 14.92
CA SER A 39 0.97 16.66 15.12
C SER A 39 2.47 16.79 14.80
N GLU A 40 2.94 18.01 14.63
CA GLU A 40 4.36 18.30 14.38
C GLU A 40 5.24 17.73 15.50
N HIS A 41 4.81 17.85 16.74
CA HIS A 41 5.46 17.23 17.89
C HIS A 41 4.94 15.79 18.09
N ARG A 42 5.67 14.84 17.52
CA ARG A 42 5.28 13.43 17.60
C ARG A 42 5.61 12.85 18.98
N CYS A 43 4.61 12.25 19.63
CA CYS A 43 4.79 11.53 20.88
C CYS A 43 5.34 10.11 20.66
N MET A 44 5.90 9.50 21.72
CA MET A 44 6.42 8.12 21.64
C MET A 44 5.36 7.12 21.22
N THR A 45 4.14 7.23 21.75
CA THR A 45 3.02 6.35 21.40
C THR A 45 2.63 6.50 19.93
N CYS A 46 2.66 7.72 19.38
CA CYS A 46 2.36 7.97 17.97
C CYS A 46 3.38 7.30 17.05
N ASN A 47 4.66 7.35 17.41
CA ASN A 47 5.72 6.65 16.68
C ASN A 47 5.56 5.13 16.78
N LYS A 48 5.16 4.63 17.94
CA LYS A 48 4.93 3.21 18.14
C LYS A 48 3.73 2.71 17.32
N ILE A 49 2.65 3.47 17.24
CA ILE A 49 1.49 3.15 16.39
C ILE A 49 1.91 3.05 14.92
N GLU A 50 2.73 3.98 14.42
CA GLU A 50 3.25 3.92 13.06
C GLU A 50 4.05 2.63 12.82
N GLU A 51 4.99 2.32 13.72
CA GLU A 51 5.79 1.09 13.63
C GLU A 51 4.90 -0.14 13.57
N LEU A 52 3.95 -0.27 14.50
CA LEU A 52 3.05 -1.42 14.59
C LEU A 52 2.10 -1.53 13.39
N ALA A 53 1.59 -0.41 12.88
CA ALA A 53 0.75 -0.39 11.69
C ALA A 53 1.54 -0.85 10.45
N ARG A 54 2.79 -0.41 10.30
CA ARG A 54 3.67 -0.86 9.21
C ARG A 54 4.00 -2.35 9.32
N VAL A 55 4.22 -2.86 10.54
CA VAL A 55 4.43 -4.30 10.77
C VAL A 55 3.19 -5.10 10.38
N ALA A 56 2.01 -4.67 10.82
CA ALA A 56 0.75 -5.33 10.47
C ALA A 56 0.50 -5.34 8.95
N LEU A 57 0.85 -4.24 8.26
CA LEU A 57 0.67 -4.10 6.81
C LEU A 57 1.64 -4.94 5.97
N LYS A 58 2.64 -5.57 6.55
CA LYS A 58 3.48 -6.55 5.83
C LYS A 58 2.65 -7.71 5.27
N LYS A 59 1.55 -8.05 5.93
CA LYS A 59 0.58 -9.05 5.45
C LYS A 59 -0.25 -8.54 4.26
N TYR A 60 -0.32 -7.23 4.06
CA TYR A 60 -1.16 -6.58 3.04
C TYR A 60 -0.32 -5.64 2.15
N PRO A 61 0.63 -6.17 1.37
CA PRO A 61 1.63 -5.36 0.67
C PRO A 61 1.05 -4.41 -0.39
N ALA A 62 -0.20 -4.65 -0.82
CA ALA A 62 -0.88 -3.78 -1.77
C ALA A 62 -1.54 -2.55 -1.12
N ILE A 63 -1.67 -2.52 0.22
CA ILE A 63 -2.31 -1.42 0.94
C ILE A 63 -1.25 -0.39 1.34
N PRO A 64 -1.33 0.85 0.81
CA PRO A 64 -0.40 1.91 1.16
C PRO A 64 -0.67 2.45 2.56
N PHE A 65 0.40 2.88 3.20
CA PHE A 65 0.39 3.61 4.46
C PHE A 65 0.85 5.05 4.22
N SER A 66 0.11 6.02 4.75
CA SER A 66 0.43 7.44 4.63
C SER A 66 0.49 8.10 6.01
N LEU A 67 1.50 8.97 6.18
CA LEU A 67 1.59 9.88 7.31
C LEU A 67 1.14 11.27 6.87
N VAL A 68 0.31 11.91 7.66
CA VAL A 68 -0.20 13.26 7.40
C VAL A 68 0.04 14.14 8.63
N ASN A 69 0.79 15.22 8.45
CA ASN A 69 0.96 16.22 9.50
C ASN A 69 -0.30 17.08 9.60
N ALA A 70 -1.03 16.96 10.69
CA ALA A 70 -2.29 17.68 10.91
C ALA A 70 -2.07 19.19 11.18
N ASP A 71 -0.86 19.59 11.57
CA ASP A 71 -0.53 21.00 11.84
C ASP A 71 -0.13 21.74 10.55
N ASP A 72 0.11 21.01 9.45
CA ASP A 72 0.44 21.61 8.17
C ASP A 72 -0.84 22.08 7.45
N LYS A 73 -0.93 23.37 7.20
CA LYS A 73 -2.10 24.01 6.55
C LYS A 73 -2.46 23.39 5.20
N LYS A 74 -1.49 22.85 4.46
CA LYS A 74 -1.78 22.16 3.19
C LYS A 74 -2.65 20.93 3.36
N ASN A 75 -2.68 20.34 4.56
CA ASN A 75 -3.45 19.14 4.89
C ASN A 75 -4.81 19.46 5.54
N GLU A 76 -5.16 20.72 5.74
CA GLU A 76 -6.38 21.15 6.42
C GLU A 76 -7.64 20.51 5.83
N LYS A 77 -7.75 20.47 4.51
CA LYS A 77 -8.89 19.84 3.82
C LYS A 77 -9.00 18.36 4.15
N GLN A 78 -7.89 17.66 4.18
CA GLN A 78 -7.85 16.23 4.51
C GLN A 78 -8.15 16.02 5.99
N CYS A 79 -7.59 16.83 6.88
CA CYS A 79 -7.89 16.78 8.31
C CYS A 79 -9.39 16.98 8.58
N THR A 80 -10.02 17.94 7.91
CA THR A 80 -11.46 18.18 8.01
C THR A 80 -12.28 16.98 7.52
N GLN A 81 -11.90 16.40 6.39
CA GLN A 81 -12.57 15.21 5.82
C GLN A 81 -12.59 14.04 6.81
N PHE A 82 -11.50 13.82 7.51
CA PHE A 82 -11.34 12.72 8.48
C PHE A 82 -11.71 13.12 9.91
N GLN A 83 -12.01 14.40 10.15
CA GLN A 83 -12.18 14.96 11.51
C GLN A 83 -10.95 14.68 12.39
N ALA A 84 -9.78 14.76 11.78
CA ALA A 84 -8.48 14.45 12.40
C ALA A 84 -7.81 15.73 12.90
N TYR A 85 -8.02 16.04 14.16
CA TYR A 85 -7.47 17.24 14.81
C TYR A 85 -6.22 16.96 15.65
N GLY A 86 -5.60 15.81 15.49
CA GLY A 86 -4.42 15.35 16.18
C GLY A 86 -4.05 13.94 15.79
N SER A 87 -3.29 13.26 16.65
CA SER A 87 -2.84 11.90 16.40
C SER A 87 -4.00 10.92 16.26
N SER A 88 -4.14 10.32 15.10
CA SER A 88 -5.26 9.42 14.79
C SER A 88 -4.89 8.42 13.68
N LEU A 89 -5.61 7.30 13.62
CA LEU A 89 -5.39 6.24 12.64
C LEU A 89 -6.69 5.86 11.97
N PHE A 90 -6.66 5.78 10.63
CA PHE A 90 -7.85 5.50 9.83
C PHE A 90 -7.61 4.46 8.76
N LEU A 91 -8.67 3.70 8.44
CA LEU A 91 -8.81 2.99 7.18
C LEU A 91 -9.70 3.83 6.25
N TYR A 92 -9.32 3.91 5.00
CA TYR A 92 -10.03 4.69 4.00
C TYR A 92 -10.19 3.92 2.69
N ASN A 93 -11.41 3.90 2.16
CA ASN A 93 -11.68 3.36 0.84
C ASN A 93 -11.83 4.52 -0.15
N THR A 94 -10.89 4.66 -1.06
CA THR A 94 -10.84 5.76 -2.03
C THR A 94 -11.98 5.71 -3.04
N LYS A 95 -12.54 4.53 -3.30
CA LYS A 95 -13.64 4.33 -4.25
C LYS A 95 -14.99 4.66 -3.61
N THR A 96 -15.28 4.08 -2.45
CA THR A 96 -16.58 4.26 -1.77
C THR A 96 -16.61 5.47 -0.83
N LYS A 97 -15.44 6.07 -0.57
CA LYS A 97 -15.24 7.17 0.40
C LYS A 97 -15.52 6.78 1.85
N LYS A 98 -15.64 5.50 2.13
CA LYS A 98 -15.86 4.98 3.47
C LYS A 98 -14.61 5.20 4.33
N ILE A 99 -14.83 5.65 5.56
CA ILE A 99 -13.79 5.90 6.56
C ILE A 99 -14.07 5.05 7.79
N LYS A 100 -13.05 4.43 8.36
CA LYS A 100 -13.11 3.76 9.65
C LYS A 100 -12.03 4.30 10.56
N ASN A 101 -12.43 4.84 11.70
CA ASN A 101 -11.52 5.33 12.73
C ASN A 101 -10.99 4.18 13.58
N LEU A 102 -9.69 4.00 13.64
CA LEU A 102 -8.99 3.00 14.46
C LEU A 102 -8.21 3.62 15.61
N THR A 103 -8.36 4.90 15.87
CA THR A 103 -7.53 5.64 16.83
C THR A 103 -7.60 5.03 18.23
N GLU A 104 -8.80 4.77 18.73
CA GLU A 104 -8.97 4.16 20.07
C GLU A 104 -8.28 2.80 20.15
N MET A 105 -8.54 1.91 19.19
CA MET A 105 -7.89 0.60 19.10
C MET A 105 -6.37 0.72 19.11
N ALA A 106 -5.83 1.65 18.34
CA ALA A 106 -4.40 1.86 18.19
C ALA A 106 -3.74 2.31 19.50
N PHE A 107 -4.32 3.30 20.17
CA PHE A 107 -3.78 3.81 21.43
C PHE A 107 -3.91 2.79 22.58
N MET A 108 -5.03 2.09 22.66
CA MET A 108 -5.25 1.07 23.70
C MET A 108 -4.29 -0.13 23.59
N ASN A 109 -3.82 -0.44 22.39
CA ASN A 109 -2.98 -1.61 22.14
C ASN A 109 -1.53 -1.26 21.76
N ALA A 110 -1.12 0.00 21.80
CA ALA A 110 0.22 0.43 21.41
C ALA A 110 1.34 -0.19 22.26
N GLY A 111 1.05 -0.61 23.48
CA GLY A 111 1.97 -1.29 24.39
C GLY A 111 2.09 -2.81 24.19
N ASP A 112 1.25 -3.41 23.35
CA ASP A 112 1.20 -4.85 23.10
C ASP A 112 1.15 -5.12 21.60
N GLN A 113 2.30 -5.47 21.02
CA GLN A 113 2.44 -5.67 19.59
C GLN A 113 1.52 -6.74 19.02
N ASP A 114 1.43 -7.89 19.68
CA ASP A 114 0.64 -9.03 19.19
C ASP A 114 -0.84 -8.69 19.18
N LYS A 115 -1.30 -8.05 20.25
CA LYS A 115 -2.67 -7.60 20.39
C LYS A 115 -3.00 -6.49 19.38
N PHE A 116 -2.09 -5.53 19.18
CA PHE A 116 -2.24 -4.49 18.18
C PHE A 116 -2.42 -5.09 16.78
N ILE A 117 -1.51 -5.96 16.37
CA ILE A 117 -1.52 -6.59 15.05
C ILE A 117 -2.80 -7.41 14.86
N LYS A 118 -3.20 -8.18 15.86
CA LYS A 118 -4.43 -8.98 15.82
C LYS A 118 -5.68 -8.11 15.61
N GLU A 119 -5.85 -7.07 16.42
CA GLU A 119 -7.01 -6.18 16.32
C GLU A 119 -6.98 -5.33 15.06
N PHE A 120 -5.81 -4.86 14.64
CA PHE A 120 -5.63 -4.13 13.39
C PHE A 120 -6.05 -5.00 12.19
N ASN A 121 -5.53 -6.22 12.10
CA ASN A 121 -5.84 -7.15 11.01
C ASN A 121 -7.33 -7.50 10.98
N LYS A 122 -7.95 -7.75 12.14
CA LYS A 122 -9.39 -8.02 12.26
C LYS A 122 -10.23 -6.86 11.71
N ASN A 123 -9.87 -5.62 12.08
CA ASN A 123 -10.55 -4.43 11.59
C ASN A 123 -10.36 -4.24 10.07
N LEU A 124 -9.14 -4.46 9.58
CA LEU A 124 -8.82 -4.35 8.16
C LEU A 124 -9.56 -5.42 7.34
N ASP A 125 -9.53 -6.68 7.77
CA ASP A 125 -10.23 -7.77 7.08
C ASP A 125 -11.75 -7.52 7.00
N THR A 126 -12.34 -6.98 8.06
CA THR A 126 -13.75 -6.58 8.08
C THR A 126 -14.01 -5.41 7.11
N PHE A 127 -13.12 -4.43 7.08
CA PHE A 127 -13.25 -3.26 6.22
C PHE A 127 -13.09 -3.60 4.73
N LEU A 128 -12.23 -4.57 4.40
CA LEU A 128 -12.04 -5.07 3.04
C LEU A 128 -13.29 -5.75 2.47
N LYS A 129 -14.16 -6.26 3.32
CA LYS A 129 -15.40 -6.98 2.93
C LYS A 129 -16.63 -6.06 2.88
N SER A 130 -16.47 -4.79 3.21
CA SER A 130 -17.59 -3.85 3.40
C SER A 130 -17.84 -2.92 2.22
#